data_b65f8e2eccaf3ae8d4a24a044626d3fa
#
_entry.id   b65f8e2eccaf3ae8d4a24a044626d3fa
#
_cell.length_a   1.000
_cell.length_b   1.000
_cell.length_c   1.000
_cell.angle_alpha   90.00
_cell.angle_beta   90.00
_cell.angle_gamma   90.00
#
_symmetry.space_group_name_H-M   'P 1'
#
loop_
_entity.id
_entity.type
_entity.pdbx_description
1 polymer ?
#
loop_
_entity_poly.entity_id
_entity_poly.type
_entity_poly.pdbx_seq_one_letter_code
_entity_poly.pdbx_strand_id
1 'polypeptide(L)'
;HPHGDSSIGDAMVQLGQKELLIDMQGNWGNILTGDRAAASRYIEARLSKFALEVVFSNKVTQWQLSYDGRKKEPVHLPVKYPLLLAQGAEGIAVGLSTKILPHNFNELLHASIQHLKGKKFELYPDFQTGGIIDIQNYNGGMRGGKVRVRARINQLDKNTLVINEIPFSTNTSSLIDSILKANDQGKIKIKRIEDNTSSSVEIMIHLPNGISPCLLYTSPSPRD
;
A
#
# COMPACT_ATOMS: atom_id res chain seq x y z
N HIS A 1 -21.77 -2.70 16.00
CA HIS A 1 -21.06 -1.51 16.43
C HIS A 1 -21.78 -0.26 15.91
N PRO A 2 -21.89 0.83 16.66
CA PRO A 2 -22.68 2.02 16.29
C PRO A 2 -21.92 2.94 15.32
N HIS A 3 -21.47 2.43 14.19
CA HIS A 3 -20.92 3.22 13.09
C HIS A 3 -21.95 3.43 11.98
N GLY A 4 -21.90 4.58 11.32
CA GLY A 4 -22.69 4.85 10.14
C GLY A 4 -22.25 3.96 8.94
N ASP A 5 -23.15 3.79 7.99
CA ASP A 5 -22.95 3.00 6.77
C ASP A 5 -21.75 3.49 5.92
N SER A 6 -21.54 4.81 5.87
CA SER A 6 -20.41 5.42 5.18
C SER A 6 -19.07 4.91 5.75
N SER A 7 -18.89 4.96 7.08
CA SER A 7 -17.66 4.51 7.74
C SER A 7 -17.42 3.01 7.54
N ILE A 8 -18.49 2.21 7.52
CA ILE A 8 -18.41 0.77 7.26
C ILE A 8 -18.00 0.52 5.80
N GLY A 9 -18.60 1.27 4.87
CA GLY A 9 -18.27 1.20 3.44
C GLY A 9 -16.81 1.55 3.16
N ASP A 10 -16.32 2.64 3.74
CA ASP A 10 -14.92 3.10 3.59
C ASP A 10 -13.93 2.05 4.15
N ALA A 11 -14.22 1.50 5.32
CA ALA A 11 -13.40 0.43 5.91
C ALA A 11 -13.39 -0.84 5.03
N MET A 12 -14.53 -1.20 4.45
CA MET A 12 -14.65 -2.34 3.55
C MET A 12 -13.87 -2.12 2.26
N VAL A 13 -13.92 -0.93 1.67
CA VAL A 13 -13.14 -0.57 0.48
C VAL A 13 -11.64 -0.67 0.78
N GLN A 14 -11.17 -0.10 1.88
CA GLN A 14 -9.76 -0.19 2.27
C GLN A 14 -9.31 -1.64 2.47
N LEU A 15 -10.17 -2.47 3.06
CA LEU A 15 -9.88 -3.89 3.26
C LEU A 15 -9.85 -4.65 1.93
N GLY A 16 -10.77 -4.35 1.03
CA GLY A 16 -10.82 -4.95 -0.32
C GLY A 16 -9.60 -4.62 -1.15
N GLN A 17 -9.18 -3.35 -1.17
CA GLN A 17 -8.01 -2.90 -1.90
C GLN A 17 -6.68 -3.56 -1.45
N LYS A 18 -6.66 -4.21 -0.29
CA LYS A 18 -5.53 -5.03 0.16
C LYS A 18 -5.54 -6.48 -0.39
N GLU A 19 -6.54 -6.85 -1.16
CA GLU A 19 -6.65 -8.05 -2.02
C GLU A 19 -6.59 -9.43 -1.34
N LEU A 20 -6.55 -9.54 -0.04
CA LEU A 20 -6.44 -10.85 0.63
C LEU A 20 -7.77 -11.43 1.11
N LEU A 21 -8.61 -10.60 1.69
CA LEU A 21 -9.75 -11.08 2.48
C LEU A 21 -11.09 -10.99 1.77
N ILE A 22 -11.21 -10.14 0.76
CA ILE A 22 -12.45 -9.83 0.08
C ILE A 22 -12.30 -10.05 -1.42
N ASP A 23 -13.21 -10.85 -1.99
CA ASP A 23 -13.45 -10.88 -3.43
C ASP A 23 -14.34 -9.70 -3.77
N MET A 24 -13.85 -8.81 -4.61
CA MET A 24 -14.48 -7.56 -4.98
C MET A 24 -15.18 -7.68 -6.33
N GLN A 25 -16.38 -7.07 -6.45
CA GLN A 25 -17.07 -6.88 -7.72
C GLN A 25 -17.56 -5.45 -7.86
N GLY A 26 -17.39 -4.88 -9.05
CA GLY A 26 -17.67 -3.48 -9.33
C GLY A 26 -16.43 -2.60 -9.20
N ASN A 27 -16.63 -1.28 -9.15
CA ASN A 27 -15.55 -0.30 -9.04
C ASN A 27 -15.20 -0.04 -7.58
N TRP A 28 -14.12 -0.61 -7.13
CA TRP A 28 -13.55 -0.44 -5.78
C TRP A 28 -12.48 0.64 -5.69
N GLY A 29 -12.34 1.48 -6.74
CA GLY A 29 -11.28 2.46 -6.86
C GLY A 29 -9.97 1.85 -7.35
N ASN A 30 -8.94 2.68 -7.44
CA ASN A 30 -7.62 2.25 -7.87
C ASN A 30 -6.55 2.91 -7.00
N ILE A 31 -5.77 2.10 -6.29
CA ILE A 31 -4.69 2.59 -5.42
C ILE A 31 -3.53 3.23 -6.21
N LEU A 32 -3.36 2.86 -7.49
CA LEU A 32 -2.30 3.41 -8.34
C LEU A 32 -2.65 4.83 -8.81
N THR A 33 -3.88 5.04 -9.32
CA THR A 33 -4.32 6.33 -9.84
C THR A 33 -4.89 7.25 -8.76
N GLY A 34 -5.34 6.67 -7.64
CA GLY A 34 -6.03 7.40 -6.57
C GLY A 34 -7.53 7.57 -6.82
N ASP A 35 -8.09 6.88 -7.81
CA ASP A 35 -9.52 6.92 -8.10
C ASP A 35 -10.32 6.35 -6.93
N ARG A 36 -11.42 6.99 -6.63
CA ARG A 36 -12.32 6.59 -5.54
C ARG A 36 -13.19 5.41 -5.96
N ALA A 37 -13.54 4.58 -4.98
CA ALA A 37 -14.56 3.55 -5.17
C ALA A 37 -15.92 4.17 -5.50
N ALA A 38 -16.74 3.42 -6.23
CA ALA A 38 -18.13 3.75 -6.44
C ALA A 38 -18.91 3.73 -5.11
N ALA A 39 -20.09 4.34 -5.09
CA ALA A 39 -20.97 4.28 -3.92
C ALA A 39 -21.32 2.81 -3.59
N SER A 40 -21.49 2.51 -2.30
CA SER A 40 -21.68 1.15 -1.78
C SER A 40 -22.79 0.35 -2.49
N ARG A 41 -23.83 1.03 -3.01
CA ARG A 41 -24.93 0.40 -3.77
C ARG A 41 -24.53 -0.16 -5.14
N TYR A 42 -23.33 0.18 -5.63
CA TYR A 42 -22.82 -0.26 -6.95
C TYR A 42 -21.69 -1.28 -6.86
N ILE A 43 -21.30 -1.66 -5.66
CA ILE A 43 -20.24 -2.62 -5.44
C ILE A 43 -20.75 -3.81 -4.64
N GLU A 44 -20.14 -4.97 -4.88
CA GLU A 44 -20.46 -6.20 -4.16
C GLU A 44 -19.19 -6.78 -3.53
N ALA A 45 -19.36 -7.42 -2.38
CA ALA A 45 -18.26 -8.03 -1.63
C ALA A 45 -18.66 -9.39 -1.09
N ARG A 46 -17.71 -10.31 -1.07
CA ARG A 46 -17.81 -11.55 -0.31
C ARG A 46 -16.45 -11.89 0.29
N LEU A 47 -16.45 -12.71 1.31
CA LEU A 47 -15.20 -13.25 1.87
C LEU A 47 -14.49 -14.13 0.84
N SER A 48 -13.20 -13.93 0.68
CA SER A 48 -12.37 -14.77 -0.16
C SER A 48 -12.24 -16.19 0.42
N LYS A 49 -11.88 -17.17 -0.40
CA LYS A 49 -11.56 -18.53 0.08
C LYS A 49 -10.44 -18.51 1.12
N PHE A 50 -9.44 -17.66 0.92
CA PHE A 50 -8.35 -17.46 1.88
C PHE A 50 -8.87 -16.95 3.21
N ALA A 51 -9.75 -15.94 3.23
CA ALA A 51 -10.33 -15.42 4.44
C ALA A 51 -11.10 -16.50 5.23
N LEU A 52 -11.92 -17.29 4.53
CA LEU A 52 -12.72 -18.36 5.16
C LEU A 52 -11.83 -19.43 5.81
N GLU A 53 -10.70 -19.75 5.22
CA GLU A 53 -9.78 -20.77 5.73
C GLU A 53 -8.86 -20.24 6.83
N VAL A 54 -8.36 -19.01 6.68
CA VAL A 54 -7.25 -18.50 7.49
C VAL A 54 -7.74 -17.66 8.68
N VAL A 55 -8.82 -16.88 8.50
CA VAL A 55 -9.26 -15.89 9.50
C VAL A 55 -10.20 -16.49 10.53
N PHE A 56 -11.06 -17.42 10.13
CA PHE A 56 -12.12 -17.93 11.00
C PHE A 56 -11.78 -19.30 11.60
N SER A 57 -11.74 -19.36 12.91
CA SER A 57 -11.54 -20.61 13.67
C SER A 57 -12.39 -20.61 14.94
N ASN A 58 -13.63 -21.07 14.81
CA ASN A 58 -14.60 -21.06 15.91
C ASN A 58 -14.11 -21.80 17.17
N LYS A 59 -13.25 -22.82 17.01
CA LYS A 59 -12.76 -23.65 18.13
C LYS A 59 -11.84 -22.89 19.09
N VAL A 60 -11.14 -21.86 18.62
CA VAL A 60 -10.20 -21.10 19.43
C VAL A 60 -10.57 -19.61 19.56
N THR A 61 -11.69 -19.21 18.97
CA THR A 61 -12.19 -17.83 19.06
C THR A 61 -12.87 -17.60 20.41
N GLN A 62 -12.48 -16.54 21.09
CA GLN A 62 -13.20 -16.04 22.27
C GLN A 62 -14.33 -15.13 21.82
N TRP A 63 -15.52 -15.34 22.41
CA TRP A 63 -16.72 -14.63 22.02
C TRP A 63 -17.23 -13.76 23.17
N GLN A 64 -17.72 -12.58 22.84
CA GLN A 64 -18.43 -11.66 23.75
C GLN A 64 -19.79 -11.29 23.17
N LEU A 65 -20.63 -10.65 23.96
CA LEU A 65 -21.90 -10.11 23.47
C LEU A 65 -21.63 -8.89 22.60
N SER A 66 -22.41 -8.75 21.52
CA SER A 66 -22.43 -7.54 20.70
C SER A 66 -22.91 -6.35 21.50
N TYR A 67 -22.68 -5.13 20.97
CA TYR A 67 -23.07 -3.87 21.61
C TYR A 67 -24.54 -3.88 22.10
N ASP A 68 -25.44 -4.45 21.30
CA ASP A 68 -26.88 -4.54 21.62
C ASP A 68 -27.26 -5.81 22.41
N GLY A 69 -26.29 -6.66 22.74
CA GLY A 69 -26.49 -7.91 23.48
C GLY A 69 -27.22 -9.00 22.72
N ARG A 70 -27.62 -8.81 21.48
CA ARG A 70 -28.45 -9.74 20.71
C ARG A 70 -27.67 -10.88 20.06
N LYS A 71 -26.40 -10.66 19.77
CA LYS A 71 -25.52 -11.62 19.08
C LYS A 71 -24.20 -11.74 19.83
N LYS A 72 -23.42 -12.75 19.47
CA LYS A 72 -22.01 -12.86 19.88
C LYS A 72 -21.12 -12.37 18.78
N GLU A 73 -20.07 -11.64 19.17
CA GLU A 73 -19.00 -11.18 18.30
C GLU A 73 -17.64 -11.67 18.83
N PRO A 74 -16.64 -11.90 17.96
CA PRO A 74 -15.33 -12.32 18.43
C PRO A 74 -14.61 -11.15 19.15
N VAL A 75 -13.95 -11.47 20.27
CA VAL A 75 -13.04 -10.50 20.93
C VAL A 75 -11.83 -10.25 20.02
N HIS A 76 -11.26 -11.34 19.50
CA HIS A 76 -10.23 -11.31 18.46
C HIS A 76 -10.49 -12.41 17.45
N LEU A 77 -9.97 -12.27 16.26
CA LEU A 77 -9.91 -13.31 15.25
C LEU A 77 -8.51 -13.94 15.28
N PRO A 78 -8.37 -15.20 15.75
CA PRO A 78 -7.09 -15.89 15.81
C PRO A 78 -6.69 -16.37 14.40
N VAL A 79 -6.08 -15.47 13.63
CA VAL A 79 -5.70 -15.69 12.24
C VAL A 79 -4.51 -16.66 12.16
N LYS A 80 -4.56 -17.63 11.25
CA LYS A 80 -3.52 -18.66 11.07
C LYS A 80 -2.27 -18.16 10.29
N TYR A 81 -2.28 -16.94 9.83
CA TYR A 81 -1.26 -16.32 9.00
C TYR A 81 -0.94 -14.92 9.56
N PRO A 82 0.30 -14.41 9.49
CA PRO A 82 0.65 -13.09 10.03
C PRO A 82 0.05 -11.94 9.19
N LEU A 83 -1.27 -11.86 9.16
CA LEU A 83 -2.07 -10.95 8.34
C LEU A 83 -1.75 -9.49 8.61
N LEU A 84 -1.44 -9.15 9.87
CA LEU A 84 -1.07 -7.78 10.26
C LEU A 84 0.18 -7.30 9.53
N LEU A 85 1.17 -8.18 9.36
CA LEU A 85 2.38 -7.87 8.61
C LEU A 85 2.15 -7.86 7.10
N ALA A 86 1.28 -8.76 6.59
CA ALA A 86 0.96 -8.77 5.16
C ALA A 86 0.27 -7.50 4.70
N GLN A 87 -0.72 -7.04 5.46
CA GLN A 87 -1.54 -5.89 5.07
C GLN A 87 -1.03 -4.55 5.60
N GLY A 88 -0.15 -4.58 6.58
CA GLY A 88 0.20 -3.40 7.35
C GLY A 88 -0.98 -2.84 8.15
N ALA A 89 -0.69 -1.95 9.06
CA ALA A 89 -1.70 -1.24 9.84
C ALA A 89 -1.18 0.14 10.25
N GLU A 90 -2.10 1.09 10.32
CA GLU A 90 -1.83 2.42 10.84
C GLU A 90 -2.92 2.76 11.85
N GLY A 91 -2.51 3.25 13.01
CA GLY A 91 -3.42 3.65 14.07
C GLY A 91 -2.91 4.88 14.82
N ILE A 92 -3.82 5.78 15.12
CA ILE A 92 -3.56 7.02 15.86
C ILE A 92 -4.43 7.01 17.11
N ALA A 93 -3.80 7.25 18.25
CA ALA A 93 -4.46 7.41 19.54
C ALA A 93 -3.92 8.66 20.24
N VAL A 94 -4.48 9.01 21.40
CA VAL A 94 -3.99 10.15 22.18
C VAL A 94 -2.57 9.86 22.69
N GLY A 95 -1.60 10.65 22.23
CA GLY A 95 -0.20 10.54 22.61
C GLY A 95 0.56 9.33 22.04
N LEU A 96 -0.10 8.47 21.25
CA LEU A 96 0.49 7.28 20.68
C LEU A 96 0.07 7.12 19.21
N SER A 97 0.98 6.62 18.39
CA SER A 97 0.67 6.19 17.03
C SER A 97 1.49 4.93 16.70
N THR A 98 0.93 4.11 15.83
CA THR A 98 1.63 2.95 15.28
C THR A 98 1.52 2.96 13.76
N LYS A 99 2.57 2.52 13.09
CA LYS A 99 2.60 2.30 11.66
C LYS A 99 3.37 1.03 11.37
N ILE A 100 2.65 0.00 10.97
CA ILE A 100 3.20 -1.28 10.54
C ILE A 100 3.14 -1.30 9.01
N LEU A 101 4.28 -1.40 8.36
CA LEU A 101 4.37 -1.44 6.91
C LEU A 101 3.96 -2.83 6.39
N PRO A 102 3.35 -2.94 5.22
CA PRO A 102 3.03 -4.23 4.60
C PRO A 102 4.30 -4.97 4.16
N HIS A 103 4.18 -6.28 3.97
CA HIS A 103 5.26 -7.18 3.55
C HIS A 103 4.76 -8.14 2.47
N ASN A 104 5.69 -8.68 1.70
CA ASN A 104 5.38 -9.64 0.66
C ASN A 104 4.79 -10.94 1.24
N PHE A 105 3.69 -11.39 0.65
CA PHE A 105 2.95 -12.58 1.10
C PHE A 105 3.82 -13.84 1.13
N ASN A 106 4.59 -14.09 0.07
CA ASN A 106 5.43 -15.28 -0.04
C ASN A 106 6.62 -15.23 0.92
N GLU A 107 7.23 -14.05 1.09
CA GLU A 107 8.33 -13.86 2.05
C GLU A 107 7.85 -14.08 3.49
N LEU A 108 6.63 -13.63 3.83
CA LEU A 108 6.01 -13.89 5.11
C LEU A 108 5.77 -15.38 5.36
N LEU A 109 5.33 -16.15 4.36
CA LEU A 109 5.20 -17.59 4.48
C LEU A 109 6.55 -18.25 4.75
N HIS A 110 7.59 -17.87 4.00
CA HIS A 110 8.93 -18.38 4.23
C HIS A 110 9.48 -18.03 5.60
N ALA A 111 9.32 -16.76 6.02
CA ALA A 111 9.72 -16.28 7.34
C ALA A 111 9.00 -17.03 8.46
N SER A 112 7.69 -17.29 8.31
CA SER A 112 6.90 -18.07 9.25
C SER A 112 7.41 -19.51 9.39
N ILE A 113 7.75 -20.16 8.26
CA ILE A 113 8.35 -21.52 8.26
C ILE A 113 9.72 -21.50 8.95
N GLN A 114 10.55 -20.50 8.69
CA GLN A 114 11.87 -20.40 9.35
C GLN A 114 11.71 -20.16 10.85
N HIS A 115 10.80 -19.30 11.25
CA HIS A 115 10.51 -19.04 12.66
C HIS A 115 10.07 -20.32 13.41
N LEU A 116 9.14 -21.06 12.82
CA LEU A 116 8.68 -22.34 13.39
C LEU A 116 9.79 -23.40 13.49
N LYS A 117 10.78 -23.33 12.61
CA LYS A 117 11.98 -24.20 12.67
C LYS A 117 13.08 -23.68 13.59
N GLY A 118 12.86 -22.57 14.29
CA GLY A 118 13.86 -21.93 15.16
C GLY A 118 15.07 -21.34 14.41
N LYS A 119 14.92 -21.08 13.11
CA LYS A 119 15.98 -20.50 12.27
C LYS A 119 15.87 -18.98 12.20
N LYS A 120 17.00 -18.31 12.01
CA LYS A 120 17.04 -16.89 11.72
C LYS A 120 16.47 -16.61 10.32
N PHE A 121 15.78 -15.49 10.16
CA PHE A 121 15.29 -14.98 8.88
C PHE A 121 15.42 -13.47 8.85
N GLU A 122 15.42 -12.91 7.66
CA GLU A 122 15.31 -11.49 7.41
C GLU A 122 13.98 -11.24 6.71
N LEU A 123 13.32 -10.13 7.05
CA LEU A 123 12.04 -9.74 6.47
C LEU A 123 12.01 -8.22 6.40
N TYR A 124 11.72 -7.71 5.21
CA TYR A 124 11.66 -6.28 4.94
C TYR A 124 10.29 -5.87 4.40
N PRO A 125 9.85 -4.63 4.63
CA PRO A 125 8.62 -4.12 4.04
C PRO A 125 8.63 -4.22 2.52
N ASP A 126 7.46 -4.55 1.95
CA ASP A 126 7.22 -4.59 0.51
C ASP A 126 5.84 -3.99 0.21
N PHE A 127 5.68 -3.39 -0.97
CA PHE A 127 4.53 -2.57 -1.29
C PHE A 127 3.88 -3.00 -2.60
N GLN A 128 2.55 -3.02 -2.65
CA GLN A 128 1.78 -3.32 -3.87
C GLN A 128 2.08 -2.35 -5.02
N THR A 129 2.44 -1.10 -4.70
CA THR A 129 2.80 -0.09 -5.69
C THR A 129 4.23 -0.21 -6.21
N GLY A 130 5.03 -1.14 -5.65
CA GLY A 130 6.44 -1.30 -5.99
C GLY A 130 7.32 -0.21 -5.41
N GLY A 131 8.33 0.18 -6.18
CA GLY A 131 9.31 1.19 -5.81
C GLY A 131 10.61 0.60 -5.26
N ILE A 132 11.60 1.46 -5.09
CA ILE A 132 12.91 1.10 -4.52
C ILE A 132 12.93 1.54 -3.06
N ILE A 133 13.21 0.59 -2.16
CA ILE A 133 13.26 0.86 -0.73
C ILE A 133 14.70 0.95 -0.23
N ASP A 134 15.01 1.99 0.53
CA ASP A 134 16.23 2.11 1.32
C ASP A 134 15.93 1.70 2.77
N ILE A 135 16.56 0.62 3.20
CA ILE A 135 16.36 -0.01 4.50
C ILE A 135 17.51 0.24 5.49
N GLN A 136 18.51 1.07 5.15
CA GLN A 136 19.69 1.29 5.99
C GLN A 136 19.33 1.69 7.43
N ASN A 137 18.23 2.43 7.61
CA ASN A 137 17.76 2.91 8.89
C ASN A 137 16.46 2.23 9.34
N TYR A 138 16.12 1.06 8.80
CA TYR A 138 14.85 0.38 9.09
C TYR A 138 14.73 -0.08 10.54
N ASN A 139 15.83 -0.46 11.18
CA ASN A 139 15.87 -0.88 12.58
C ASN A 139 14.88 -2.01 12.94
N GLY A 140 14.63 -2.93 12.00
CA GLY A 140 13.70 -4.06 12.23
C GLY A 140 12.27 -3.67 12.60
N GLY A 141 11.82 -2.47 12.22
CA GLY A 141 10.48 -1.95 12.56
C GLY A 141 10.35 -1.39 13.97
N MET A 142 11.43 -1.32 14.74
CA MET A 142 11.42 -0.72 16.08
C MET A 142 11.31 0.81 16.02
N ARG A 143 10.94 1.41 17.16
CA ARG A 143 10.79 2.86 17.28
C ARG A 143 12.05 3.59 16.80
N GLY A 144 11.86 4.63 15.99
CA GLY A 144 12.93 5.45 15.41
C GLY A 144 13.47 4.92 14.09
N GLY A 145 13.04 3.73 13.64
CA GLY A 145 13.36 3.22 12.32
C GLY A 145 12.76 4.09 11.21
N LYS A 146 13.45 4.16 10.07
CA LYS A 146 13.01 4.90 8.87
C LYS A 146 13.26 4.05 7.64
N VAL A 147 12.33 4.12 6.71
CA VAL A 147 12.48 3.63 5.35
C VAL A 147 12.28 4.78 4.37
N ARG A 148 13.03 4.79 3.28
CA ARG A 148 12.79 5.70 2.17
C ARG A 148 12.35 4.88 0.98
N VAL A 149 11.23 5.28 0.36
CA VAL A 149 10.71 4.61 -0.82
C VAL A 149 10.73 5.60 -1.98
N ARG A 150 11.29 5.18 -3.10
CA ARG A 150 11.42 5.99 -4.32
C ARG A 150 10.72 5.31 -5.48
N ALA A 151 10.22 6.10 -6.41
CA ALA A 151 9.72 5.60 -7.68
C ALA A 151 10.83 4.86 -8.45
N ARG A 152 10.45 3.83 -9.20
CA ARG A 152 11.35 3.22 -10.18
C ARG A 152 11.22 3.96 -11.49
N ILE A 153 12.30 4.62 -11.90
CA ILE A 153 12.39 5.40 -13.12
C ILE A 153 13.35 4.69 -14.06
N ASN A 154 12.92 4.45 -15.29
CA ASN A 154 13.73 3.85 -16.35
C ASN A 154 13.86 4.85 -17.51
N GLN A 155 14.99 4.82 -18.19
CA GLN A 155 15.18 5.58 -19.41
C GLN A 155 14.68 4.75 -20.59
N LEU A 156 13.69 5.26 -21.32
CA LEU A 156 13.14 4.63 -22.52
C LEU A 156 13.97 4.99 -23.76
N ASP A 157 14.28 6.28 -23.90
CA ASP A 157 15.12 6.82 -24.97
C ASP A 157 15.93 8.03 -24.46
N LYS A 158 16.65 8.72 -25.37
CA LYS A 158 17.50 9.87 -25.00
C LYS A 158 16.77 11.00 -24.30
N ASN A 159 15.48 11.17 -24.58
CA ASN A 159 14.66 12.30 -24.11
C ASN A 159 13.40 11.85 -23.36
N THR A 160 13.20 10.55 -23.14
CA THR A 160 12.00 10.03 -22.48
C THR A 160 12.38 9.12 -21.30
N LEU A 161 11.81 9.43 -20.15
CA LEU A 161 11.85 8.61 -18.96
C LEU A 161 10.47 8.01 -18.73
N VAL A 162 10.42 6.81 -18.15
CA VAL A 162 9.20 6.15 -17.75
C VAL A 162 9.26 5.78 -16.27
N ILE A 163 8.20 6.09 -15.54
CA ILE A 163 7.99 5.63 -14.17
C ILE A 163 7.07 4.43 -14.24
N ASN A 164 7.55 3.27 -13.77
CA ASN A 164 6.81 2.02 -13.76
C ASN A 164 6.33 1.61 -12.37
N GLU A 165 6.90 2.18 -11.31
CA GLU A 165 6.52 1.91 -9.94
C GLU A 165 6.54 3.22 -9.14
N ILE A 166 5.58 3.38 -8.24
CA ILE A 166 5.41 4.60 -7.45
C ILE A 166 5.68 4.34 -5.96
N PRO A 167 6.11 5.36 -5.21
CA PRO A 167 6.35 5.22 -3.79
C PRO A 167 5.09 4.84 -3.02
N PHE A 168 5.25 4.09 -1.95
CA PHE A 168 4.17 3.75 -1.03
C PHE A 168 3.44 5.00 -0.50
N SER A 169 2.13 4.92 -0.36
CA SER A 169 1.24 6.03 0.04
C SER A 169 1.19 7.19 -0.97
N THR A 170 1.58 6.96 -2.22
CA THR A 170 1.50 7.94 -3.30
C THR A 170 0.67 7.33 -4.44
N ASN A 171 -0.02 8.16 -5.20
CA ASN A 171 -0.69 7.76 -6.44
C ASN A 171 -0.13 8.55 -7.63
N THR A 172 -0.45 8.13 -8.86
CA THR A 172 0.08 8.75 -10.08
C THR A 172 -0.28 10.21 -10.17
N SER A 173 -1.51 10.59 -9.84
CA SER A 173 -1.98 11.98 -9.89
C SER A 173 -1.14 12.87 -8.97
N SER A 174 -0.96 12.50 -7.70
CA SER A 174 -0.18 13.28 -6.74
C SER A 174 1.31 13.33 -7.08
N LEU A 175 1.84 12.27 -7.70
CA LEU A 175 3.21 12.24 -8.17
C LEU A 175 3.42 13.18 -9.35
N ILE A 176 2.51 13.17 -10.33
CA ILE A 176 2.52 14.08 -11.49
C ILE A 176 2.44 15.54 -11.03
N ASP A 177 1.52 15.86 -10.13
CA ASP A 177 1.39 17.20 -9.55
C ASP A 177 2.70 17.65 -8.88
N SER A 178 3.35 16.76 -8.15
CA SER A 178 4.64 17.03 -7.51
C SER A 178 5.76 17.31 -8.54
N ILE A 179 5.78 16.55 -9.64
CA ILE A 179 6.74 16.74 -10.73
C ILE A 179 6.48 18.07 -11.46
N LEU A 180 5.23 18.39 -11.78
CA LEU A 180 4.84 19.64 -12.40
C LEU A 180 5.22 20.84 -11.54
N LYS A 181 4.94 20.76 -10.24
CA LYS A 181 5.34 21.80 -9.28
C LYS A 181 6.87 22.01 -9.23
N ALA A 182 7.65 20.93 -9.30
CA ALA A 182 9.10 21.02 -9.37
C ALA A 182 9.58 21.66 -10.68
N ASN A 183 8.90 21.39 -11.79
CA ASN A 183 9.16 22.05 -13.08
C ASN A 183 8.86 23.55 -13.01
N ASP A 184 7.73 23.95 -12.46
CA ASP A 184 7.31 25.36 -12.33
C ASP A 184 8.26 26.15 -11.40
N GLN A 185 8.82 25.48 -10.39
CA GLN A 185 9.84 26.05 -9.52
C GLN A 185 11.24 26.10 -10.16
N GLY A 186 11.39 25.60 -11.39
CA GLY A 186 12.67 25.58 -12.12
C GLY A 186 13.69 24.57 -11.58
N LYS A 187 13.29 23.66 -10.68
CA LYS A 187 14.16 22.61 -10.13
C LYS A 187 14.50 21.54 -11.17
N ILE A 188 13.56 21.25 -12.03
CA ILE A 188 13.69 20.31 -13.15
C ILE A 188 13.11 20.97 -14.40
N LYS A 189 13.49 20.45 -15.57
CA LYS A 189 12.92 20.94 -16.85
C LYS A 189 12.33 19.77 -17.61
N ILE A 190 11.03 19.78 -17.78
CA ILE A 190 10.29 18.78 -18.54
C ILE A 190 9.54 19.46 -19.69
N LYS A 191 9.31 18.73 -20.78
CA LYS A 191 8.53 19.19 -21.93
C LYS A 191 7.06 18.86 -21.77
N ARG A 192 6.75 17.62 -21.39
CA ARG A 192 5.38 17.12 -21.12
C ARG A 192 5.43 15.86 -20.28
N ILE A 193 4.31 15.53 -19.66
CA ILE A 193 4.06 14.27 -18.95
C ILE A 193 2.83 13.61 -19.56
N GLU A 194 2.87 12.29 -19.71
CA GLU A 194 1.75 11.47 -20.16
C GLU A 194 1.53 10.37 -19.12
N ASP A 195 0.29 10.22 -18.66
CA ASP A 195 -0.11 9.13 -17.75
C ASP A 195 -0.89 8.08 -18.53
N ASN A 196 -0.26 6.94 -18.75
CA ASN A 196 -0.85 5.77 -19.42
C ASN A 196 -1.15 4.65 -18.41
N THR A 197 -1.21 4.99 -17.13
CA THR A 197 -1.44 4.02 -16.05
C THR A 197 -2.81 3.34 -16.22
N SER A 198 -2.79 2.01 -16.17
CA SER A 198 -4.00 1.18 -16.22
C SER A 198 -3.95 0.10 -15.14
N SER A 199 -3.64 -1.14 -15.47
CA SER A 199 -3.36 -2.22 -14.52
C SER A 199 -1.96 -2.16 -13.93
N SER A 200 -1.06 -1.42 -14.55
CA SER A 200 0.30 -1.13 -14.10
C SER A 200 0.61 0.36 -14.27
N VAL A 201 1.53 0.86 -13.47
CA VAL A 201 1.96 2.25 -13.56
C VAL A 201 2.78 2.47 -14.83
N GLU A 202 2.42 3.48 -15.60
CA GLU A 202 3.18 3.96 -16.77
C GLU A 202 3.03 5.47 -16.91
N ILE A 203 3.98 6.20 -16.35
CA ILE A 203 4.05 7.67 -16.49
C ILE A 203 5.26 8.01 -17.35
N MET A 204 5.02 8.58 -18.53
CA MET A 204 6.08 9.02 -19.43
C MET A 204 6.41 10.50 -19.21
N ILE A 205 7.70 10.78 -19.04
CA ILE A 205 8.23 12.14 -18.87
C ILE A 205 9.11 12.46 -20.06
N HIS A 206 8.70 13.42 -20.87
CA HIS A 206 9.45 13.90 -22.03
C HIS A 206 10.31 15.08 -21.65
N LEU A 207 11.61 14.98 -21.93
CA LEU A 207 12.60 16.02 -21.65
C LEU A 207 12.83 16.90 -22.87
N PRO A 208 13.15 18.19 -22.69
CA PRO A 208 13.66 19.04 -23.76
C PRO A 208 15.00 18.52 -24.30
N ASN A 209 15.30 18.83 -25.56
CA ASN A 209 16.59 18.46 -26.16
C ASN A 209 17.75 19.09 -25.38
N GLY A 210 18.81 18.29 -25.15
CA GLY A 210 20.02 18.73 -24.47
C GLY A 210 19.99 18.64 -22.93
N ILE A 211 18.92 18.17 -22.35
CA ILE A 211 18.86 17.90 -20.90
C ILE A 211 19.20 16.43 -20.64
N SER A 212 20.18 16.21 -19.76
CA SER A 212 20.55 14.86 -19.35
C SER A 212 19.49 14.26 -18.42
N PRO A 213 19.01 13.05 -18.69
CA PRO A 213 18.13 12.30 -17.77
C PRO A 213 18.71 12.17 -16.36
N CYS A 214 20.02 12.15 -16.22
CA CYS A 214 20.74 12.00 -14.97
C CYS A 214 20.38 13.08 -13.92
N LEU A 215 20.04 14.29 -14.35
CA LEU A 215 19.63 15.37 -13.44
C LEU A 215 18.32 15.08 -12.71
N LEU A 216 17.42 14.30 -13.30
CA LEU A 216 16.16 13.91 -12.66
C LEU A 216 16.35 12.79 -11.63
N TYR A 217 17.32 11.91 -11.82
CA TYR A 217 17.64 10.84 -10.84
C TYR A 217 18.29 11.38 -9.56
N THR A 218 18.98 12.52 -9.67
CA THR A 218 19.75 13.11 -8.57
C THR A 218 19.05 14.25 -7.86
N SER A 219 17.93 14.74 -8.40
CA SER A 219 17.12 15.76 -7.73
C SER A 219 16.54 15.21 -6.43
N PRO A 220 16.74 15.89 -5.28
CA PRO A 220 16.10 15.50 -4.04
C PRO A 220 14.58 15.57 -4.20
N SER A 221 13.89 14.57 -3.66
CA SER A 221 12.44 14.59 -3.62
C SER A 221 11.95 15.82 -2.86
N PRO A 222 10.88 16.50 -3.31
CA PRO A 222 10.31 17.63 -2.56
C PRO A 222 9.77 17.26 -1.18
N ARG A 223 9.83 16.00 -0.81
CA ARG A 223 9.40 15.45 0.50
C ARG A 223 10.53 14.84 1.34
N ASP A 224 11.79 15.00 0.91
CA ASP A 224 12.96 14.61 1.73
C ASP A 224 13.21 15.62 2.86
#